data_0040be699d6f2a94a77960685813f528
#
_entry.id   0040be699d6f2a94a77960685813f528
#
_cell.length_a   1.000
_cell.length_b   1.000
_cell.length_c   1.000
_cell.angle_alpha   90.00
_cell.angle_beta   90.00
_cell.angle_gamma   90.00
#
_symmetry.space_group_name_H-M   'P 1'
#
loop_
_entity.id
_entity.type
_entity.pdbx_description
1 polymer ?
#
loop_
_entity_poly.entity_id
_entity_poly.type
_entity_poly.pdbx_seq_one_letter_code
_entity_poly.pdbx_strand_id
1 'polypeptide(L)'
;YDVKLTYPGDVHVHVSDKHNNGLKFIGEDGRWIWVTRDGQATASDPTSGKTLPPLDASDQSLLDPKGLKVELPRSDSHHKNWLESVRSRKQPLAPAHVAHRSGSACIVSWIAMKLQRPLTWDVKSERFLNDPEANQWLSRPERAPYSVTGLMQS
;
A
#
# COMPACT_ATOMS: atom_id res chain seq x y z
N TYR A 1 1.45 -8.99 -14.11
CA TYR A 1 0.31 -9.04 -13.18
C TYR A 1 -0.67 -7.89 -13.45
N ASP A 2 -1.95 -8.12 -13.12
CA ASP A 2 -3.00 -7.13 -13.26
C ASP A 2 -4.07 -7.39 -12.20
N VAL A 3 -4.21 -6.50 -11.22
CA VAL A 3 -5.14 -6.65 -10.10
C VAL A 3 -5.95 -5.40 -9.91
N LYS A 4 -7.26 -5.56 -9.76
CA LYS A 4 -8.18 -4.47 -9.43
C LYS A 4 -8.75 -4.67 -8.04
N LEU A 5 -8.65 -3.63 -7.21
CA LEU A 5 -9.24 -3.59 -5.88
C LEU A 5 -10.36 -2.56 -5.89
N THR A 6 -11.49 -2.93 -5.33
CA THR A 6 -12.64 -2.03 -5.17
C THR A 6 -12.86 -1.80 -3.68
N TYR A 7 -12.87 -0.55 -3.29
CA TYR A 7 -13.11 -0.11 -1.92
C TYR A 7 -14.49 0.56 -1.79
N PRO A 8 -15.02 0.68 -0.58
CA PRO A 8 -16.23 1.47 -0.35
C PRO A 8 -16.08 2.91 -0.85
N GLY A 9 -17.17 3.51 -1.32
CA GLY A 9 -17.16 4.89 -1.84
C GLY A 9 -16.63 5.00 -3.28
N ASP A 10 -16.75 3.92 -4.06
CA ASP A 10 -16.35 3.87 -5.48
C ASP A 10 -14.87 4.17 -5.73
N VAL A 11 -14.02 3.85 -4.76
CA VAL A 11 -12.58 3.99 -4.89
C VAL A 11 -12.01 2.71 -5.52
N HIS A 12 -11.33 2.87 -6.64
CA HIS A 12 -10.69 1.77 -7.36
C HIS A 12 -9.18 1.92 -7.36
N VAL A 13 -8.48 0.81 -7.09
CA VAL A 13 -7.02 0.74 -7.21
C VAL A 13 -6.68 -0.29 -8.26
N HIS A 14 -5.89 0.11 -9.24
CA HIS A 14 -5.39 -0.78 -10.28
C HIS A 14 -3.87 -0.96 -10.11
N VAL A 15 -3.45 -2.19 -9.87
CA VAL A 15 -2.05 -2.56 -9.69
C VAL A 15 -1.62 -3.42 -10.87
N SER A 16 -0.67 -2.97 -11.67
CA SER A 16 -0.24 -3.67 -12.88
C SER A 16 1.24 -3.40 -13.18
N ASP A 17 1.92 -4.41 -13.72
CA ASP A 17 3.28 -4.29 -14.24
C ASP A 17 3.36 -3.60 -15.62
N LYS A 18 2.21 -3.27 -16.20
CA LYS A 18 2.10 -2.51 -17.45
C LYS A 18 2.13 -1.00 -17.25
N HIS A 19 2.06 -0.54 -16.01
CA HIS A 19 2.14 0.88 -15.66
C HIS A 19 3.57 1.27 -15.29
N ASN A 20 3.89 2.54 -15.48
CA ASN A 20 5.11 3.12 -14.95
C ASN A 20 5.16 2.91 -13.42
N ASN A 21 6.36 2.74 -12.88
CA ASN A 21 6.53 2.55 -11.45
C ASN A 21 6.27 3.84 -10.67
N GLY A 22 5.23 3.82 -9.88
CA GLY A 22 4.76 4.97 -9.10
C GLY A 22 3.29 4.83 -8.72
N LEU A 23 2.73 5.91 -8.21
CA LEU A 23 1.32 6.02 -7.85
C LEU A 23 0.68 7.16 -8.63
N LYS A 24 -0.43 6.88 -9.29
CA LYS A 24 -1.26 7.88 -9.95
C LYS A 24 -2.60 7.96 -9.24
N PHE A 25 -2.89 9.11 -8.65
CA PHE A 25 -4.18 9.41 -8.06
C PHE A 25 -5.00 10.16 -9.11
N ILE A 26 -6.21 9.68 -9.40
CA ILE A 26 -7.10 10.28 -10.39
C ILE A 26 -8.39 10.66 -9.67
N GLY A 27 -8.74 11.94 -9.70
CA GLY A 27 -9.98 12.46 -9.16
C GLY A 27 -11.18 12.17 -10.08
N GLU A 28 -12.38 12.31 -9.54
CA GLU A 28 -13.65 12.16 -10.31
C GLU A 28 -13.75 13.11 -11.48
N ASP A 29 -13.11 14.28 -11.38
CA ASP A 29 -13.02 15.30 -12.45
C ASP A 29 -11.96 14.98 -13.51
N GLY A 30 -11.28 13.85 -13.41
CA GLY A 30 -10.24 13.41 -14.32
C GLY A 30 -8.87 14.05 -14.10
N ARG A 31 -8.75 15.02 -13.17
CA ARG A 31 -7.44 15.56 -12.79
C ARG A 31 -6.65 14.50 -12.02
N TRP A 32 -5.33 14.58 -12.12
CA TRP A 32 -4.49 13.56 -11.50
C TRP A 32 -3.23 14.16 -10.89
N ILE A 33 -2.70 13.43 -9.90
CA ILE A 33 -1.37 13.62 -9.32
C ILE A 33 -0.60 12.32 -9.49
N TRP A 34 0.66 12.44 -9.91
CA TRP A 34 1.61 11.35 -10.04
C TRP A 34 2.72 11.48 -9.01
N VAL A 35 3.05 10.38 -8.35
CA VAL A 35 4.16 10.32 -7.38
C VAL A 35 4.99 9.08 -7.69
N THR A 36 6.29 9.25 -7.85
CA THR A 36 7.23 8.13 -7.99
C THR A 36 8.39 8.28 -7.03
N ARG A 37 8.97 7.16 -6.66
CA ARG A 37 10.18 7.13 -5.86
C ARG A 37 11.37 7.40 -6.78
N ASP A 38 12.11 8.48 -6.51
CA ASP A 38 13.39 8.85 -7.14
C ASP A 38 13.36 9.12 -8.66
N GLY A 39 12.18 9.14 -9.30
CA GLY A 39 12.05 9.44 -10.72
C GLY A 39 12.76 8.45 -11.66
N GLN A 40 13.21 7.32 -11.16
CA GLN A 40 13.95 6.33 -11.96
C GLN A 40 13.06 5.23 -12.50
N ALA A 41 13.35 4.80 -13.73
CA ALA A 41 12.87 3.54 -14.27
C ALA A 41 13.35 2.40 -13.37
N THR A 42 12.44 1.48 -13.00
CA THR A 42 12.83 0.29 -12.24
C THR A 42 13.19 -0.86 -13.16
N ALA A 43 13.70 -1.93 -12.55
CA ALA A 43 13.96 -3.19 -13.26
C ALA A 43 12.72 -3.79 -13.93
N SER A 44 11.51 -3.40 -13.48
CA SER A 44 10.25 -3.83 -14.10
C SER A 44 9.91 -3.07 -15.38
N ASP A 45 10.55 -1.95 -15.64
CA ASP A 45 10.43 -1.21 -16.89
C ASP A 45 11.81 -0.81 -17.43
N PRO A 46 12.59 -1.77 -17.92
CA PRO A 46 13.92 -1.53 -18.46
C PRO A 46 13.89 -0.74 -19.78
N THR A 47 12.73 -0.58 -20.39
CA THR A 47 12.58 0.07 -21.70
C THR A 47 12.26 1.55 -21.62
N SER A 48 11.78 2.03 -20.49
CA SER A 48 11.36 3.42 -20.35
C SER A 48 12.52 4.37 -20.18
N GLY A 49 13.65 4.22 -20.57
CA GLY A 49 14.81 5.14 -20.51
C GLY A 49 14.54 6.63 -20.16
N LYS A 50 13.29 6.97 -19.84
CA LYS A 50 12.83 8.28 -19.43
C LYS A 50 12.75 8.35 -17.91
N THR A 51 13.57 9.21 -17.35
CA THR A 51 13.42 9.67 -15.96
C THR A 51 12.09 10.44 -15.86
N LEU A 52 11.15 9.93 -15.08
CA LEU A 52 9.93 10.66 -14.77
C LEU A 52 10.20 11.62 -13.60
N PRO A 53 9.57 12.79 -13.56
CA PRO A 53 9.66 13.65 -12.41
C PRO A 53 9.10 12.92 -11.18
N PRO A 54 9.71 13.08 -9.99
CA PRO A 54 9.25 12.40 -8.77
C PRO A 54 7.84 12.82 -8.34
N LEU A 55 7.40 14.00 -8.78
CA LEU A 55 6.07 14.54 -8.54
C LEU A 55 5.60 15.28 -9.79
N ASP A 56 4.40 14.99 -10.27
CA ASP A 56 3.78 15.64 -11.42
C ASP A 56 2.25 15.67 -11.25
N ALA A 57 1.57 16.53 -12.00
CA ALA A 57 0.13 16.65 -11.98
C ALA A 57 -0.42 17.12 -13.33
N SER A 58 -1.69 16.78 -13.62
CA SER A 58 -2.40 17.30 -14.78
C SER A 58 -2.63 18.82 -14.73
N ASP A 59 -2.65 19.38 -13.52
CA ASP A 59 -2.77 20.79 -13.23
C ASP A 59 -1.78 21.11 -12.10
N GLN A 60 -0.81 21.96 -12.39
CA GLN A 60 0.27 22.29 -11.45
C GLN A 60 -0.25 22.98 -10.16
N SER A 61 -1.44 23.57 -10.19
CA SER A 61 -2.07 24.13 -8.99
C SER A 61 -2.38 23.08 -7.92
N LEU A 62 -2.53 21.80 -8.31
CA LEU A 62 -2.71 20.68 -7.37
C LEU A 62 -1.48 20.42 -6.50
N LEU A 63 -0.32 20.90 -6.92
CA LEU A 63 0.94 20.73 -6.19
C LEU A 63 1.24 21.90 -5.25
N ASP A 64 0.40 22.94 -5.24
CA ASP A 64 0.58 24.08 -4.33
C ASP A 64 0.20 23.69 -2.89
N PRO A 65 1.16 23.65 -1.95
CA PRO A 65 0.89 23.30 -0.56
C PRO A 65 -0.04 24.29 0.15
N LYS A 66 -0.16 25.53 -0.35
CA LYS A 66 -1.06 26.54 0.22
C LYS A 66 -2.55 26.18 0.09
N GLY A 67 -2.90 25.29 -0.85
CA GLY A 67 -4.26 24.79 -1.04
C GLY A 67 -4.65 23.63 -0.11
N LEU A 68 -3.72 23.08 0.65
CA LEU A 68 -3.98 21.92 1.49
C LEU A 68 -4.80 22.31 2.72
N LYS A 69 -5.94 21.63 2.91
CA LYS A 69 -6.79 21.78 4.12
C LYS A 69 -6.21 21.09 5.35
N VAL A 70 -5.33 20.13 5.15
CA VAL A 70 -4.71 19.32 6.19
C VAL A 70 -3.21 19.31 5.98
N GLU A 71 -2.47 19.79 6.96
CA GLU A 71 -1.02 19.69 6.98
C GLU A 71 -0.61 18.33 7.54
N LEU A 72 0.10 17.54 6.73
CA LEU A 72 0.60 16.25 7.15
C LEU A 72 1.95 16.41 7.89
N PRO A 73 2.18 15.62 8.94
CA PRO A 73 3.46 15.61 9.64
C PRO A 73 4.59 15.21 8.70
N ARG A 74 5.67 15.98 8.72
CA ARG A 74 6.85 15.73 7.90
C ARG A 74 7.98 15.13 8.70
N SER A 75 8.69 14.19 8.10
CA SER A 75 9.94 13.65 8.64
C SER A 75 10.92 13.37 7.51
N ASP A 76 12.13 13.89 7.65
CA ASP A 76 13.21 13.70 6.67
C ASP A 76 14.01 12.41 6.95
N SER A 77 13.74 11.72 8.06
CA SER A 77 14.40 10.46 8.42
C SER A 77 13.45 9.54 9.20
N HIS A 78 13.15 8.39 8.65
CA HIS A 78 12.34 7.36 9.31
C HIS A 78 13.00 6.83 10.59
N HIS A 79 14.31 6.62 10.58
CA HIS A 79 15.05 6.15 11.75
C HIS A 79 14.99 7.15 12.90
N LYS A 80 15.21 8.46 12.60
CA LYS A 80 15.09 9.51 13.59
C LYS A 80 13.67 9.61 14.15
N ASN A 81 12.67 9.59 13.28
CA ASN A 81 11.26 9.62 13.69
C ASN A 81 10.90 8.45 14.61
N TRP A 82 11.37 7.23 14.27
CA TRP A 82 11.16 6.05 15.10
C TRP A 82 11.81 6.19 16.48
N LEU A 83 13.09 6.59 16.55
CA LEU A 83 13.81 6.80 17.82
C LEU A 83 13.15 7.85 18.69
N GLU A 84 12.72 8.96 18.09
CA GLU A 84 12.01 10.03 18.79
C GLU A 84 10.65 9.55 19.32
N SER A 85 9.94 8.72 18.55
CA SER A 85 8.68 8.12 18.98
C SER A 85 8.86 7.15 20.15
N VAL A 86 9.93 6.36 20.15
CA VAL A 86 10.29 5.48 21.28
C VAL A 86 10.54 6.31 22.56
N ARG A 87 11.28 7.41 22.44
CA ARG A 87 11.60 8.27 23.59
C ARG A 87 10.40 9.07 24.08
N SER A 88 9.64 9.65 23.18
CA SER A 88 8.52 10.55 23.50
C SER A 88 7.21 9.80 23.78
N ARG A 89 7.13 8.53 23.43
CA ARG A 89 5.90 7.71 23.42
C ARG A 89 4.78 8.27 22.54
N LYS A 90 5.13 9.14 21.59
CA LYS A 90 4.21 9.62 20.56
C LYS A 90 4.19 8.66 19.37
N GLN A 91 3.10 8.65 18.63
CA GLN A 91 2.99 7.82 17.42
C GLN A 91 4.02 8.26 16.37
N PRO A 92 4.69 7.31 15.70
CA PRO A 92 5.53 7.61 14.55
C PRO A 92 4.69 8.04 13.34
N LEU A 93 5.36 8.58 12.33
CA LEU A 93 4.74 8.97 11.06
C LEU A 93 4.03 7.79 10.36
N ALA A 94 4.61 6.61 10.47
CA ALA A 94 4.04 5.36 9.95
C ALA A 94 3.76 4.38 11.12
N PRO A 95 2.62 4.53 11.82
CA PRO A 95 2.29 3.65 12.93
C PRO A 95 1.94 2.24 12.45
N ALA A 96 2.14 1.26 13.32
CA ALA A 96 2.03 -0.16 12.98
C ALA A 96 0.67 -0.53 12.35
N HIS A 97 -0.44 0.05 12.82
CA HIS A 97 -1.77 -0.24 12.28
C HIS A 97 -1.94 0.26 10.82
N VAL A 98 -1.31 1.37 10.45
CA VAL A 98 -1.31 1.86 9.06
C VAL A 98 -0.43 0.98 8.18
N ALA A 99 0.76 0.61 8.68
CA ALA A 99 1.68 -0.28 7.98
C ALA A 99 1.06 -1.67 7.75
N HIS A 100 0.36 -2.21 8.76
CA HIS A 100 -0.36 -3.47 8.67
C HIS A 100 -1.44 -3.43 7.58
N ARG A 101 -2.28 -2.40 7.54
CA ARG A 101 -3.32 -2.27 6.50
C ARG A 101 -2.74 -2.12 5.10
N SER A 102 -1.67 -1.37 4.95
CA SER A 102 -0.98 -1.23 3.66
C SER A 102 -0.37 -2.56 3.22
N GLY A 103 0.26 -3.31 4.13
CA GLY A 103 0.78 -4.64 3.88
C GLY A 103 -0.31 -5.66 3.54
N SER A 104 -1.45 -5.59 4.24
CA SER A 104 -2.60 -6.48 3.97
C SER A 104 -3.12 -6.31 2.55
N ALA A 105 -3.20 -5.08 2.03
CA ALA A 105 -3.62 -4.85 0.65
C ALA A 105 -2.70 -5.55 -0.37
N CYS A 106 -1.39 -5.57 -0.13
CA CYS A 106 -0.43 -6.28 -0.98
C CYS A 106 -0.62 -7.81 -0.91
N ILE A 107 -0.82 -8.35 0.30
CA ILE A 107 -1.02 -9.80 0.50
C ILE A 107 -2.33 -10.26 -0.13
N VAL A 108 -3.43 -9.53 0.09
CA VAL A 108 -4.74 -9.84 -0.49
C VAL A 108 -4.68 -9.81 -2.02
N SER A 109 -3.99 -8.82 -2.60
CA SER A 109 -3.76 -8.74 -4.04
C SER A 109 -2.98 -9.94 -4.57
N TRP A 110 -1.91 -10.34 -3.87
CA TRP A 110 -1.12 -11.52 -4.23
C TRP A 110 -1.95 -12.81 -4.20
N ILE A 111 -2.80 -13.00 -3.18
CA ILE A 111 -3.68 -14.17 -3.09
C ILE A 111 -4.68 -14.19 -4.24
N ALA A 112 -5.27 -13.04 -4.58
CA ALA A 112 -6.18 -12.93 -5.71
C ALA A 112 -5.50 -13.30 -7.04
N MET A 113 -4.26 -12.84 -7.27
CA MET A 113 -3.46 -13.25 -8.41
C MET A 113 -3.17 -14.75 -8.43
N LYS A 114 -2.86 -15.33 -7.27
CA LYS A 114 -2.57 -16.76 -7.14
C LYS A 114 -3.76 -17.63 -7.46
N LEU A 115 -4.94 -17.23 -7.02
CA LEU A 115 -6.20 -17.97 -7.22
C LEU A 115 -6.91 -17.61 -8.53
N GLN A 116 -6.49 -16.55 -9.22
CA GLN A 116 -7.01 -16.09 -10.52
C GLN A 116 -8.54 -15.93 -10.54
N ARG A 117 -9.10 -15.44 -9.45
CA ARG A 117 -10.54 -15.19 -9.31
C ARG A 117 -10.83 -14.02 -8.36
N PRO A 118 -12.02 -13.39 -8.48
CA PRO A 118 -12.44 -12.37 -7.52
C PRO A 118 -12.52 -12.92 -6.10
N LEU A 119 -12.10 -12.13 -5.14
CA LEU A 119 -12.14 -12.42 -3.72
C LEU A 119 -12.81 -11.26 -2.97
N THR A 120 -13.54 -11.55 -1.91
CA THR A 120 -14.13 -10.53 -1.03
C THR A 120 -13.44 -10.56 0.32
N TRP A 121 -12.82 -9.44 0.68
CA TRP A 121 -12.08 -9.28 1.93
C TRP A 121 -12.89 -8.52 2.96
N ASP A 122 -13.04 -9.10 4.14
CA ASP A 122 -13.59 -8.39 5.30
C ASP A 122 -12.45 -7.77 6.13
N VAL A 123 -12.39 -6.45 6.12
CA VAL A 123 -11.35 -5.66 6.82
C VAL A 123 -11.44 -5.82 8.33
N LYS A 124 -12.63 -6.12 8.88
CA LYS A 124 -12.83 -6.22 10.33
C LYS A 124 -12.36 -7.54 10.89
N SER A 125 -12.73 -8.64 10.24
CA SER A 125 -12.29 -9.99 10.63
C SER A 125 -10.94 -10.38 10.05
N GLU A 126 -10.42 -9.59 9.09
CA GLU A 126 -9.19 -9.88 8.34
C GLU A 126 -9.21 -11.26 7.69
N ARG A 127 -10.32 -11.55 7.01
CA ARG A 127 -10.55 -12.82 6.31
C ARG A 127 -11.29 -12.62 4.99
N PHE A 128 -11.08 -13.56 4.10
CA PHE A 128 -11.91 -13.68 2.91
C PHE A 128 -13.27 -14.25 3.26
N LEU A 129 -14.34 -13.59 2.81
CA LEU A 129 -15.72 -14.01 3.08
C LEU A 129 -16.06 -15.26 2.26
N ASN A 130 -16.58 -16.28 2.95
CA ASN A 130 -17.04 -17.53 2.34
C ASN A 130 -15.99 -18.23 1.46
N ASP A 131 -14.70 -18.07 1.77
CA ASP A 131 -13.61 -18.60 0.96
C ASP A 131 -12.53 -19.29 1.83
N PRO A 132 -12.75 -20.54 2.22
CA PRO A 132 -11.79 -21.29 3.03
C PRO A 132 -10.44 -21.48 2.33
N GLU A 133 -10.43 -21.65 1.01
CA GLU A 133 -9.20 -21.82 0.23
C GLU A 133 -8.35 -20.56 0.28
N ALA A 134 -8.95 -19.40 0.01
CA ALA A 134 -8.23 -18.13 0.09
C ALA A 134 -7.71 -17.87 1.52
N ASN A 135 -8.46 -18.24 2.54
CA ASN A 135 -8.07 -18.07 3.93
C ASN A 135 -6.86 -18.95 4.33
N GLN A 136 -6.64 -20.10 3.68
CA GLN A 136 -5.46 -20.91 3.92
C GLN A 136 -4.15 -20.21 3.50
N TRP A 137 -4.22 -19.26 2.56
CA TRP A 137 -3.06 -18.51 2.10
C TRP A 137 -2.67 -17.34 3.00
N LEU A 138 -3.47 -17.05 4.04
CA LEU A 138 -3.17 -15.97 5.00
C LEU A 138 -2.07 -16.35 5.99
N SER A 139 -1.79 -17.63 6.15
CA SER A 139 -0.74 -18.12 7.03
C SER A 139 0.08 -19.21 6.35
N ARG A 140 1.30 -19.40 6.80
CA ARG A 140 2.12 -20.55 6.42
C ARG A 140 2.03 -21.62 7.49
N PRO A 141 2.19 -22.92 7.15
CA PRO A 141 2.36 -23.96 8.15
C PRO A 141 3.50 -23.62 9.08
N GLU A 142 3.23 -23.63 10.36
CA GLU A 142 4.24 -23.37 11.39
C GLU A 142 5.17 -24.58 11.54
N ARG A 143 6.46 -24.33 11.74
CA ARG A 143 7.44 -25.39 11.96
C ARG A 143 7.63 -25.66 13.45
N ALA A 144 7.32 -26.85 13.91
CA ALA A 144 7.58 -27.22 15.29
C ALA A 144 9.08 -27.12 15.64
N PRO A 145 9.45 -26.66 16.84
CA PRO A 145 8.58 -26.20 17.94
C PRO A 145 8.19 -24.71 17.83
N TYR A 146 8.54 -24.03 16.76
CA TYR A 146 8.34 -22.60 16.58
C TYR A 146 6.92 -22.32 16.07
N SER A 147 6.07 -21.80 16.93
CA SER A 147 4.69 -21.45 16.64
C SER A 147 4.36 -20.08 17.19
N VAL A 148 3.84 -19.20 16.33
CA VAL A 148 3.32 -17.89 16.77
C VAL A 148 2.09 -18.09 17.65
N THR A 149 1.24 -19.06 17.32
CA THR A 149 0.04 -19.39 18.10
C THR A 149 0.38 -19.87 19.50
N GLY A 150 1.47 -20.64 19.65
CA GLY A 150 1.96 -21.10 20.94
C GLY A 150 2.50 -19.97 21.81
N LEU A 151 3.14 -18.96 21.22
CA LEU A 151 3.64 -17.79 21.93
C LEU A 151 2.54 -16.84 22.42
N MET A 152 1.37 -16.83 21.78
CA MET A 152 0.25 -15.99 22.18
C MET A 152 -0.61 -16.62 23.31
N GLN A 153 -0.36 -17.87 23.67
CA GLN A 153 -1.05 -18.62 24.73
C GLN A 153 -0.22 -18.73 26.03
N SER A 154 1.02 -18.29 26.01
CA SER A 154 1.92 -18.20 27.18
C SER A 154 1.89 -16.81 27.82
#